data_bb03e53387d3377babb712c234f0bad3
#
_entry.id   bb03e53387d3377babb712c234f0bad3
#
_cell.length_a   1.000
_cell.length_b   1.000
_cell.length_c   1.000
_cell.angle_alpha   90.00
_cell.angle_beta   90.00
_cell.angle_gamma   90.00
#
_symmetry.space_group_name_H-M   'P 1'
#
loop_
_entity.id
_entity.type
_entity.pdbx_description
1 polymer ?
#
loop_
_entity_poly.entity_id
_entity_poly.type
_entity_poly.pdbx_seq_one_letter_code
_entity_poly.pdbx_strand_id
1 'polypeptide(L)'
;DIGELALSMNETTSKLAEGNEKVEQSLESIRQMNQQMNQIKDRVDNAFEDIDTQTDVTKDFTRQIESISKSYKELSDDCTEMGTHVYKIGRYIDTTRSDMVRGFAEITQQDWLDVFINDHFILMWRVYNNAVDFERLRKEQLNNPKTCKIGKWIAAQTNPQITGSAEFKEVIETHNNIHKYATLSWEAKDREDIQGAMDYFQQTYDAFYVYKKAVVNLKKLLARLGETDKTNI
;
A
#
# COMPACT_ATOMS: atom_id res chain seq x y z
N ASP A 1 -35.26 90.12 38.66
CA ASP A 1 -35.80 90.03 39.99
C ASP A 1 -34.95 89.10 40.85
N ILE A 2 -34.78 89.46 42.20
CA ILE A 2 -33.88 88.64 43.11
C ILE A 2 -34.38 87.22 43.23
N GLY A 3 -35.71 86.96 43.10
CA GLY A 3 -36.25 85.60 43.10
C GLY A 3 -35.87 84.76 41.89
N GLU A 4 -35.90 85.34 40.73
CA GLU A 4 -35.43 84.67 39.45
C GLU A 4 -33.97 84.34 39.48
N LEU A 5 -33.13 85.24 40.03
CA LEU A 5 -31.66 85.01 40.20
C LEU A 5 -31.46 83.87 41.20
N ALA A 6 -32.15 83.76 42.32
CA ALA A 6 -32.08 82.68 43.28
C ALA A 6 -32.44 81.33 42.66
N LEU A 7 -33.49 81.27 41.86
CA LEU A 7 -33.92 80.09 41.13
C LEU A 7 -32.87 79.67 40.08
N SER A 8 -32.28 80.60 39.30
CA SER A 8 -31.25 80.33 38.35
C SER A 8 -29.93 79.86 39.01
N MET A 9 -29.60 80.40 40.19
CA MET A 9 -28.44 79.91 40.97
C MET A 9 -28.66 78.50 41.46
N ASN A 10 -29.85 78.17 41.97
CA ASN A 10 -30.16 76.80 42.43
C ASN A 10 -30.10 75.80 41.26
N GLU A 11 -30.65 76.15 40.09
CA GLU A 11 -30.58 75.32 38.89
C GLU A 11 -29.12 75.08 38.44
N THR A 12 -28.33 76.16 38.49
CA THR A 12 -26.88 76.08 38.13
C THR A 12 -26.10 75.22 39.13
N THR A 13 -26.41 75.33 40.44
CA THR A 13 -25.79 74.49 41.46
C THR A 13 -26.17 73.04 41.31
N SER A 14 -27.45 72.72 40.99
CA SER A 14 -27.91 71.36 40.68
C SER A 14 -27.18 70.78 39.45
N LYS A 15 -27.08 71.55 38.37
CA LYS A 15 -26.33 71.13 37.17
C LYS A 15 -24.86 70.91 37.42
N LEU A 16 -24.24 71.71 38.27
CA LEU A 16 -22.85 71.56 38.69
C LEU A 16 -22.66 70.25 39.49
N ALA A 17 -23.61 69.95 40.41
CA ALA A 17 -23.56 68.66 41.17
C ALA A 17 -23.70 67.46 40.26
N GLU A 18 -24.65 67.47 39.30
CA GLU A 18 -24.81 66.43 38.30
C GLU A 18 -23.54 66.29 37.39
N GLY A 19 -22.97 67.47 36.99
CA GLY A 19 -21.70 67.47 36.24
C GLY A 19 -20.52 66.86 36.99
N ASN A 20 -20.39 67.17 38.30
CA ASN A 20 -19.35 66.57 39.12
C ASN A 20 -19.53 65.03 39.27
N GLU A 21 -20.79 64.54 39.46
CA GLU A 21 -21.05 63.11 39.54
C GLU A 21 -20.67 62.40 38.23
N LYS A 22 -20.97 63.00 37.06
CA LYS A 22 -20.55 62.45 35.75
C LYS A 22 -19.01 62.45 35.57
N VAL A 23 -18.33 63.45 36.11
CA VAL A 23 -16.88 63.47 36.10
C VAL A 23 -16.29 62.36 36.98
N GLU A 24 -16.85 62.14 38.19
CA GLU A 24 -16.42 61.06 39.07
C GLU A 24 -16.65 59.67 38.41
N GLN A 25 -17.83 59.44 37.81
CA GLN A 25 -18.11 58.23 37.06
C GLN A 25 -17.15 58.04 35.87
N SER A 26 -16.77 59.09 35.18
CA SER A 26 -15.80 59.06 34.07
C SER A 26 -14.39 58.73 34.59
N LEU A 27 -14.00 59.32 35.72
CA LEU A 27 -12.69 58.98 36.33
C LEU A 27 -12.61 57.52 36.81
N GLU A 28 -13.70 56.97 37.37
CA GLU A 28 -13.75 55.58 37.73
C GLU A 28 -13.66 54.66 36.49
N SER A 29 -14.39 55.00 35.42
CA SER A 29 -14.30 54.31 34.16
C SER A 29 -12.90 54.33 33.55
N ILE A 30 -12.17 55.47 33.64
CA ILE A 30 -10.77 55.58 33.23
C ILE A 30 -9.87 54.70 34.09
N ARG A 31 -10.09 54.61 35.41
CA ARG A 31 -9.29 53.71 36.29
C ARG A 31 -9.51 52.25 35.90
N GLN A 32 -10.74 51.84 35.67
CA GLN A 32 -11.07 50.48 35.23
C GLN A 32 -10.43 50.16 33.86
N MET A 33 -10.49 51.12 32.93
CA MET A 33 -9.86 50.99 31.60
C MET A 33 -8.30 50.83 31.75
N ASN A 34 -7.66 51.60 32.59
CA ASN A 34 -6.23 51.47 32.88
C ASN A 34 -5.88 50.08 33.47
N GLN A 35 -6.69 49.55 34.37
CA GLN A 35 -6.51 48.19 34.91
C GLN A 35 -6.65 47.13 33.79
N GLN A 36 -7.67 47.26 32.96
CA GLN A 36 -7.86 46.35 31.81
C GLN A 36 -6.68 46.44 30.82
N MET A 37 -6.20 47.65 30.54
CA MET A 37 -5.03 47.82 29.65
C MET A 37 -3.77 47.14 30.20
N ASN A 38 -3.53 47.18 31.52
CA ASN A 38 -2.43 46.47 32.13
C ASN A 38 -2.60 44.95 32.00
N GLN A 39 -3.79 44.43 32.24
CA GLN A 39 -4.09 43.00 32.00
C GLN A 39 -3.91 42.59 30.54
N ILE A 40 -4.31 43.44 29.58
CA ILE A 40 -4.08 43.20 28.17
C ILE A 40 -2.60 43.15 27.85
N LYS A 41 -1.83 44.11 28.42
CA LYS A 41 -0.38 44.11 28.25
C LYS A 41 0.25 42.80 28.71
N ASP A 42 -0.06 42.36 29.95
CA ASP A 42 0.47 41.12 30.51
C ASP A 42 0.11 39.90 29.65
N ARG A 43 -1.12 39.87 29.11
CA ARG A 43 -1.57 38.80 28.19
C ARG A 43 -0.84 38.84 26.86
N VAL A 44 -0.54 40.04 26.34
CA VAL A 44 0.25 40.19 25.10
C VAL A 44 1.69 39.73 25.32
N ASP A 45 2.29 40.11 26.43
CA ASP A 45 3.67 39.68 26.77
C ASP A 45 3.75 38.15 26.90
N ASN A 46 2.80 37.51 27.57
CA ASN A 46 2.71 36.04 27.65
C ASN A 46 2.49 35.39 26.27
N ALA A 47 1.64 36.01 25.42
CA ALA A 47 1.40 35.52 24.05
C ALA A 47 2.68 35.56 23.18
N PHE A 48 3.55 36.54 23.37
CA PHE A 48 4.85 36.61 22.69
C PHE A 48 5.78 35.48 23.18
N GLU A 49 5.82 35.17 24.45
CA GLU A 49 6.60 34.06 25.01
C GLU A 49 6.12 32.72 24.49
N ASP A 50 4.78 32.53 24.42
CA ASP A 50 4.16 31.33 23.84
C ASP A 50 4.51 31.17 22.33
N ILE A 51 4.51 32.29 21.57
CA ILE A 51 4.87 32.30 20.14
C ILE A 51 6.34 31.91 19.95
N ASP A 52 7.24 32.44 20.79
CA ASP A 52 8.66 32.05 20.71
C ASP A 52 8.86 30.55 21.00
N THR A 53 8.20 30.05 22.03
CA THR A 53 8.21 28.62 22.38
C THR A 53 7.66 27.78 21.22
N GLN A 54 6.52 28.18 20.65
CA GLN A 54 5.91 27.47 19.53
C GLN A 54 6.80 27.50 18.28
N THR A 55 7.52 28.61 18.07
CA THR A 55 8.47 28.75 16.97
C THR A 55 9.61 27.75 17.09
N ASP A 56 10.14 27.55 18.30
CA ASP A 56 11.23 26.61 18.53
C ASP A 56 10.74 25.14 18.43
N VAL A 57 9.57 24.83 18.97
CA VAL A 57 8.92 23.52 18.74
C VAL A 57 8.70 23.24 17.27
N THR A 58 8.28 24.25 16.51
CA THR A 58 8.06 24.10 15.05
C THR A 58 9.37 23.83 14.31
N LYS A 59 10.47 24.50 14.69
CA LYS A 59 11.80 24.24 14.10
C LYS A 59 12.27 22.80 14.42
N ASP A 60 12.09 22.34 15.64
CA ASP A 60 12.48 20.99 16.04
C ASP A 60 11.62 19.93 15.32
N PHE A 61 10.33 20.18 15.17
CA PHE A 61 9.44 19.33 14.38
C PHE A 61 9.87 19.25 12.92
N THR A 62 10.26 20.38 12.32
CA THR A 62 10.78 20.42 10.95
C THR A 62 12.04 19.56 10.80
N ARG A 63 12.98 19.66 11.74
CA ARG A 63 14.20 18.81 11.74
C ARG A 63 13.87 17.32 11.88
N GLN A 64 12.87 16.97 12.70
CA GLN A 64 12.42 15.58 12.85
C GLN A 64 11.81 15.07 11.54
N ILE A 65 10.99 15.87 10.83
CA ILE A 65 10.43 15.51 9.53
C ILE A 65 11.54 15.28 8.50
N GLU A 66 12.55 16.14 8.46
CA GLU A 66 13.70 15.97 7.56
C GLU A 66 14.45 14.66 7.86
N SER A 67 14.68 14.34 9.15
CA SER A 67 15.31 13.09 9.56
C SER A 67 14.49 11.87 9.19
N ILE A 68 13.17 11.91 9.42
CA ILE A 68 12.24 10.84 9.02
C ILE A 68 12.25 10.66 7.50
N SER A 69 12.22 11.75 6.74
CA SER A 69 12.26 11.70 5.27
C SER A 69 13.54 11.05 4.77
N LYS A 70 14.68 11.37 5.39
CA LYS A 70 15.97 10.74 5.08
C LYS A 70 15.96 9.24 5.38
N SER A 71 15.49 8.86 6.57
CA SER A 71 15.39 7.45 6.97
C SER A 71 14.44 6.66 6.07
N TYR A 72 13.36 7.30 5.61
CA TYR A 72 12.42 6.67 4.67
C TYR A 72 13.06 6.39 3.32
N LYS A 73 13.91 7.33 2.85
CA LYS A 73 14.66 7.13 1.61
C LYS A 73 15.67 6.00 1.75
N GLU A 74 16.45 5.97 2.83
CA GLU A 74 17.40 4.90 3.12
C GLU A 74 16.70 3.53 3.19
N LEU A 75 15.57 3.44 3.90
CA LEU A 75 14.77 2.22 3.95
C LEU A 75 14.23 1.79 2.57
N SER A 76 13.83 2.74 1.75
CA SER A 76 13.38 2.45 0.37
C SER A 76 14.51 1.88 -0.48
N ASP A 77 15.71 2.44 -0.36
CA ASP A 77 16.90 1.97 -1.07
C ASP A 77 17.29 0.56 -0.60
N ASP A 78 17.29 0.31 0.72
CA ASP A 78 17.55 -1.01 1.32
C ASP A 78 16.50 -2.06 0.87
N CYS A 79 15.22 -1.68 0.83
CA CYS A 79 14.17 -2.56 0.33
C CYS A 79 14.36 -2.92 -1.14
N THR A 80 14.81 -1.98 -1.94
CA THR A 80 15.11 -2.19 -3.37
C THR A 80 16.31 -3.12 -3.53
N GLU A 81 17.37 -2.93 -2.75
CA GLU A 81 18.54 -3.81 -2.75
C GLU A 81 18.16 -5.24 -2.31
N MET A 82 17.41 -5.37 -1.23
CA MET A 82 16.89 -6.66 -0.74
C MET A 82 16.03 -7.35 -1.81
N GLY A 83 15.12 -6.63 -2.46
CA GLY A 83 14.31 -7.14 -3.56
C GLY A 83 15.18 -7.68 -4.71
N THR A 84 16.25 -6.98 -5.04
CA THR A 84 17.23 -7.41 -6.06
C THR A 84 17.95 -8.71 -5.64
N HIS A 85 18.32 -8.84 -4.36
CA HIS A 85 18.95 -10.05 -3.85
C HIS A 85 17.97 -11.24 -3.86
N VAL A 86 16.75 -11.05 -3.41
CA VAL A 86 15.69 -12.08 -3.48
C VAL A 86 15.44 -12.52 -4.93
N TYR A 87 15.40 -11.56 -5.87
CA TYR A 87 15.28 -11.87 -7.30
C TYR A 87 16.43 -12.75 -7.79
N LYS A 88 17.69 -12.40 -7.48
CA LYS A 88 18.87 -13.19 -7.88
C LYS A 88 18.84 -14.60 -7.30
N ILE A 89 18.49 -14.73 -6.02
CA ILE A 89 18.35 -16.03 -5.34
C ILE A 89 17.25 -16.87 -6.02
N GLY A 90 16.10 -16.29 -6.30
CA GLY A 90 15.00 -16.96 -6.99
C GLY A 90 15.42 -17.46 -8.39
N ARG A 91 16.16 -16.65 -9.15
CA ARG A 91 16.71 -17.05 -10.46
C ARG A 91 17.72 -18.17 -10.33
N TYR A 92 18.59 -18.14 -9.32
CA TYR A 92 19.55 -19.21 -9.07
C TYR A 92 18.85 -20.53 -8.70
N ILE A 93 17.84 -20.48 -7.83
CA ILE A 93 17.02 -21.66 -7.47
C ILE A 93 16.33 -22.24 -8.71
N ASP A 94 15.75 -21.39 -9.57
CA ASP A 94 15.07 -21.85 -10.80
C ASP A 94 16.04 -22.54 -11.76
N THR A 95 17.24 -21.98 -11.94
CA THR A 95 18.27 -22.60 -12.78
C THR A 95 18.70 -23.95 -12.21
N THR A 96 19.03 -24.01 -10.91
CA THR A 96 19.46 -25.24 -10.24
C THR A 96 18.37 -26.32 -10.32
N ARG A 97 17.10 -25.94 -10.05
CA ARG A 97 15.96 -26.85 -10.20
C ARG A 97 15.83 -27.39 -11.63
N SER A 98 15.98 -26.52 -12.64
CA SER A 98 15.89 -26.92 -14.05
C SER A 98 17.00 -27.89 -14.44
N ASP A 99 18.20 -27.69 -13.93
CA ASP A 99 19.35 -28.58 -14.18
C ASP A 99 19.17 -29.91 -13.45
N MET A 100 18.66 -29.91 -12.22
CA MET A 100 18.35 -31.14 -11.50
C MET A 100 17.28 -31.97 -12.23
N VAL A 101 16.17 -31.35 -12.68
CA VAL A 101 15.10 -32.04 -13.43
C VAL A 101 15.65 -32.67 -14.73
N ARG A 102 16.59 -32.03 -15.41
CA ARG A 102 17.23 -32.58 -16.62
C ARG A 102 18.18 -33.74 -16.32
N GLY A 103 18.75 -33.76 -15.11
CA GLY A 103 19.71 -34.80 -14.68
C GLY A 103 19.07 -36.07 -14.17
N PHE A 104 17.79 -36.07 -13.80
CA PHE A 104 17.10 -37.23 -13.28
C PHE A 104 16.40 -38.04 -14.41
N ALA A 105 16.86 -39.28 -14.60
CA ALA A 105 16.31 -40.17 -15.64
C ALA A 105 14.94 -40.75 -15.28
N GLU A 106 14.49 -40.61 -14.04
CA GLU A 106 13.27 -41.26 -13.52
C GLU A 106 12.43 -40.28 -12.68
N ILE A 107 11.63 -39.44 -13.35
CA ILE A 107 10.66 -38.58 -12.70
C ILE A 107 9.27 -39.16 -12.91
N THR A 108 8.52 -39.36 -11.82
CA THR A 108 7.14 -39.86 -11.87
C THR A 108 6.18 -38.78 -12.39
N GLN A 109 5.01 -39.20 -12.86
CA GLN A 109 3.95 -38.27 -13.26
C GLN A 109 3.54 -37.35 -12.10
N GLN A 110 3.58 -37.82 -10.86
CA GLN A 110 3.28 -37.00 -9.68
C GLN A 110 4.37 -35.96 -9.41
N ASP A 111 5.65 -36.29 -9.62
CA ASP A 111 6.76 -35.35 -9.48
C ASP A 111 6.70 -34.27 -10.56
N TRP A 112 6.30 -34.61 -11.79
CA TRP A 112 6.04 -33.61 -12.83
C TRP A 112 4.97 -32.62 -12.45
N LEU A 113 3.89 -33.04 -11.79
CA LEU A 113 2.88 -32.11 -11.30
C LEU A 113 3.42 -31.13 -10.26
N ASP A 114 4.36 -31.55 -9.39
CA ASP A 114 5.06 -30.65 -8.47
C ASP A 114 5.99 -29.67 -9.23
N VAL A 115 6.67 -30.14 -10.27
CA VAL A 115 7.44 -29.26 -11.16
C VAL A 115 6.53 -28.21 -11.79
N PHE A 116 5.35 -28.59 -12.26
CA PHE A 116 4.39 -27.65 -12.87
C PHE A 116 3.85 -26.61 -11.87
N ILE A 117 3.60 -27.00 -10.61
CA ILE A 117 3.26 -26.05 -9.55
C ILE A 117 4.38 -25.02 -9.37
N ASN A 118 5.63 -25.50 -9.29
CA ASN A 118 6.79 -24.62 -9.10
C ASN A 118 7.03 -23.71 -10.32
N ASP A 119 6.83 -24.19 -11.54
CA ASP A 119 6.95 -23.37 -12.76
C ASP A 119 5.96 -22.19 -12.73
N HIS A 120 4.73 -22.42 -12.25
CA HIS A 120 3.71 -21.38 -12.16
C HIS A 120 3.90 -20.46 -10.95
N PHE A 121 4.48 -20.96 -9.86
CA PHE A 121 4.94 -20.10 -8.78
C PHE A 121 6.01 -19.10 -9.26
N ILE A 122 6.97 -19.58 -10.04
CA ILE A 122 8.03 -18.73 -10.62
C ILE A 122 7.43 -17.74 -11.62
N LEU A 123 6.46 -18.17 -12.46
CA LEU A 123 5.75 -17.25 -13.37
C LEU A 123 5.06 -16.14 -12.57
N MET A 124 4.29 -16.49 -11.54
CA MET A 124 3.62 -15.52 -10.66
C MET A 124 4.62 -14.55 -10.04
N TRP A 125 5.74 -15.05 -9.50
CA TRP A 125 6.78 -14.23 -8.91
C TRP A 125 7.44 -13.27 -9.93
N ARG A 126 7.66 -13.73 -11.16
CA ARG A 126 8.20 -12.88 -12.24
C ARG A 126 7.21 -11.79 -12.65
N VAL A 127 5.91 -12.09 -12.67
CA VAL A 127 4.86 -11.09 -12.93
C VAL A 127 4.90 -9.99 -11.86
N TYR A 128 5.05 -10.35 -10.58
CA TYR A 128 5.27 -9.39 -9.51
C TYR A 128 6.49 -8.51 -9.75
N ASN A 129 7.64 -9.14 -10.01
CA ASN A 129 8.90 -8.41 -10.25
C ASN A 129 8.81 -7.46 -11.45
N ASN A 130 8.05 -7.83 -12.48
CA ASN A 130 7.77 -6.94 -13.60
C ASN A 130 6.88 -5.75 -13.21
N ALA A 131 5.87 -5.97 -12.36
CA ALA A 131 4.99 -4.90 -11.90
C ALA A 131 5.72 -3.86 -11.05
N VAL A 132 6.72 -4.29 -10.24
CA VAL A 132 7.52 -3.44 -9.34
C VAL A 132 8.91 -3.07 -9.90
N ASP A 133 9.15 -3.24 -11.20
CA ASP A 133 10.38 -2.86 -11.91
C ASP A 133 11.68 -3.60 -11.52
N PHE A 134 11.60 -4.74 -10.82
CA PHE A 134 12.78 -5.60 -10.58
C PHE A 134 13.13 -6.47 -11.79
N GLU A 135 12.18 -6.75 -12.67
CA GLU A 135 12.40 -7.53 -13.90
C GLU A 135 11.60 -6.89 -15.05
N ARG A 136 12.18 -6.85 -16.24
CA ARG A 136 11.45 -6.50 -17.45
C ARG A 136 11.08 -7.77 -18.21
N LEU A 137 9.84 -8.21 -18.08
CA LEU A 137 9.30 -9.34 -18.82
C LEU A 137 8.96 -8.94 -20.25
N ARG A 138 9.24 -9.83 -21.19
CA ARG A 138 8.68 -9.76 -22.54
C ARG A 138 7.41 -10.61 -22.60
N LYS A 139 6.42 -10.21 -23.40
CA LYS A 139 5.12 -10.90 -23.51
C LYS A 139 5.27 -12.39 -23.81
N GLU A 140 6.25 -12.75 -24.63
CA GLU A 140 6.56 -14.14 -25.02
C GLU A 140 7.00 -15.00 -23.84
N GLN A 141 7.53 -14.39 -22.78
CA GLN A 141 8.00 -15.09 -21.57
C GLN A 141 6.86 -15.45 -20.62
N LEU A 142 5.67 -14.87 -20.80
CA LEU A 142 4.48 -15.24 -20.02
C LEU A 142 3.93 -16.61 -20.40
N ASN A 143 4.37 -17.16 -21.50
CA ASN A 143 3.94 -18.40 -22.10
C ASN A 143 2.41 -18.44 -22.41
N ASN A 144 2.07 -19.16 -23.44
CA ASN A 144 0.68 -19.50 -23.71
C ASN A 144 0.31 -20.73 -22.84
N PRO A 145 -0.90 -20.79 -22.25
CA PRO A 145 -1.33 -21.95 -21.45
C PRO A 145 -1.26 -23.29 -22.21
N LYS A 146 -1.27 -23.27 -23.54
CA LYS A 146 -1.12 -24.49 -24.37
C LYS A 146 0.33 -24.89 -24.60
N THR A 147 1.28 -23.98 -24.50
CA THR A 147 2.71 -24.22 -24.84
C THR A 147 3.61 -24.37 -23.62
N CYS A 148 3.15 -24.02 -22.42
CA CYS A 148 3.88 -24.31 -21.18
C CYS A 148 3.93 -25.81 -20.91
N LYS A 149 4.79 -26.26 -19.98
CA LYS A 149 4.99 -27.69 -19.74
C LYS A 149 3.70 -28.44 -19.36
N ILE A 150 2.93 -27.87 -18.41
CA ILE A 150 1.66 -28.51 -18.04
C ILE A 150 0.64 -28.46 -19.19
N GLY A 151 0.62 -27.39 -19.99
CA GLY A 151 -0.27 -27.32 -21.17
C GLY A 151 0.00 -28.43 -22.17
N LYS A 152 1.28 -28.75 -22.40
CA LYS A 152 1.69 -29.89 -23.22
C LYS A 152 1.30 -31.21 -22.58
N TRP A 153 1.51 -31.36 -21.26
CA TRP A 153 1.12 -32.55 -20.52
C TRP A 153 -0.40 -32.76 -20.55
N ILE A 154 -1.21 -31.70 -20.38
CA ILE A 154 -2.67 -31.74 -20.52
C ILE A 154 -3.08 -32.24 -21.90
N ALA A 155 -2.46 -31.71 -22.96
CA ALA A 155 -2.76 -32.10 -24.33
C ALA A 155 -2.38 -33.55 -24.66
N ALA A 156 -1.40 -34.10 -23.95
CA ALA A 156 -0.95 -35.49 -24.13
C ALA A 156 -1.79 -36.51 -23.33
N GLN A 157 -2.71 -36.10 -22.45
CA GLN A 157 -3.52 -37.02 -21.67
C GLN A 157 -4.59 -37.71 -22.54
N THR A 158 -4.56 -39.02 -22.55
CA THR A 158 -5.49 -39.86 -23.33
C THR A 158 -6.37 -40.77 -22.46
N ASN A 159 -6.05 -40.94 -21.17
CA ASN A 159 -6.85 -41.78 -20.26
C ASN A 159 -8.23 -41.14 -19.97
N PRO A 160 -9.36 -41.80 -20.39
CA PRO A 160 -10.71 -41.24 -20.21
C PRO A 160 -11.08 -41.01 -18.72
N GLN A 161 -10.52 -41.80 -17.79
CA GLN A 161 -10.76 -41.66 -16.35
C GLN A 161 -10.10 -40.38 -15.81
N ILE A 162 -9.01 -39.92 -16.42
CA ILE A 162 -8.35 -38.67 -16.09
C ILE A 162 -9.06 -37.51 -16.80
N THR A 163 -9.14 -37.56 -18.14
CA THR A 163 -9.65 -36.44 -18.97
C THR A 163 -11.12 -36.12 -18.73
N GLY A 164 -11.90 -37.12 -18.29
CA GLY A 164 -13.31 -36.97 -17.93
C GLY A 164 -13.53 -36.45 -16.49
N SER A 165 -12.51 -36.49 -15.64
CA SER A 165 -12.63 -36.15 -14.21
C SER A 165 -12.88 -34.66 -13.96
N ALA A 166 -13.52 -34.35 -12.83
CA ALA A 166 -13.71 -32.96 -12.39
C ALA A 166 -12.38 -32.33 -12.02
N GLU A 167 -11.49 -33.08 -11.37
CA GLU A 167 -10.16 -32.64 -10.96
C GLU A 167 -9.30 -32.18 -12.14
N PHE A 168 -9.35 -32.93 -13.26
CA PHE A 168 -8.59 -32.56 -14.47
C PHE A 168 -9.14 -31.29 -15.12
N LYS A 169 -10.46 -31.16 -15.19
CA LYS A 169 -11.12 -29.95 -15.72
C LYS A 169 -10.82 -28.72 -14.86
N GLU A 170 -10.83 -28.87 -13.53
CA GLU A 170 -10.48 -27.80 -12.59
C GLU A 170 -9.03 -27.35 -12.77
N VAL A 171 -8.09 -28.27 -12.99
CA VAL A 171 -6.70 -27.93 -13.30
C VAL A 171 -6.60 -27.11 -14.58
N ILE A 172 -7.30 -27.50 -15.65
CA ILE A 172 -7.29 -26.75 -16.92
C ILE A 172 -7.80 -25.32 -16.71
N GLU A 173 -8.94 -25.17 -16.06
CA GLU A 173 -9.57 -23.88 -15.84
C GLU A 173 -8.68 -22.96 -14.99
N THR A 174 -8.23 -23.46 -13.85
CA THR A 174 -7.41 -22.67 -12.91
C THR A 174 -6.05 -22.32 -13.49
N HIS A 175 -5.43 -23.22 -14.24
CA HIS A 175 -4.21 -22.98 -15.00
C HIS A 175 -4.38 -21.86 -16.05
N ASN A 176 -5.46 -21.89 -16.82
CA ASN A 176 -5.76 -20.84 -17.80
C ASN A 176 -5.94 -19.47 -17.14
N ASN A 177 -6.53 -19.43 -15.94
CA ASN A 177 -6.72 -18.19 -15.19
C ASN A 177 -5.38 -17.56 -14.77
N ILE A 178 -4.36 -18.35 -14.36
CA ILE A 178 -3.02 -17.82 -14.07
C ILE A 178 -2.47 -17.08 -15.30
N HIS A 179 -2.46 -17.71 -16.45
CA HIS A 179 -1.92 -17.11 -17.69
C HIS A 179 -2.71 -15.88 -18.14
N LYS A 180 -4.04 -15.91 -17.98
CA LYS A 180 -4.92 -14.78 -18.27
C LYS A 180 -4.54 -13.56 -17.44
N TYR A 181 -4.51 -13.71 -16.12
CA TYR A 181 -4.24 -12.58 -15.22
C TYR A 181 -2.77 -12.12 -15.28
N ALA A 182 -1.83 -13.03 -15.47
CA ALA A 182 -0.43 -12.69 -15.72
C ALA A 182 -0.28 -11.82 -16.98
N THR A 183 -1.01 -12.14 -18.04
CA THR A 183 -1.00 -11.35 -19.28
C THR A 183 -1.63 -9.97 -19.05
N LEU A 184 -2.76 -9.89 -18.34
CA LEU A 184 -3.42 -8.63 -18.04
C LEU A 184 -2.54 -7.72 -17.14
N SER A 185 -1.82 -8.32 -16.17
CA SER A 185 -0.84 -7.58 -15.34
C SER A 185 0.29 -7.00 -16.21
N TRP A 186 0.83 -7.80 -17.11
CA TRP A 186 1.85 -7.35 -18.05
C TRP A 186 1.34 -6.22 -18.96
N GLU A 187 0.14 -6.38 -19.54
CA GLU A 187 -0.48 -5.39 -20.43
C GLU A 187 -0.81 -4.07 -19.69
N ALA A 188 -1.21 -4.11 -18.43
CA ALA A 188 -1.40 -2.93 -17.62
C ALA A 188 -0.07 -2.22 -17.37
N LYS A 189 0.99 -2.96 -17.02
CA LYS A 189 2.35 -2.42 -16.84
C LYS A 189 2.88 -1.79 -18.12
N ASP A 190 2.67 -2.42 -19.27
CA ASP A 190 3.12 -1.90 -20.58
C ASP A 190 2.44 -0.56 -20.93
N ARG A 191 1.24 -0.31 -20.41
CA ARG A 191 0.52 0.97 -20.52
C ARG A 191 0.82 1.95 -19.38
N GLU A 192 1.82 1.67 -18.54
CA GLU A 192 2.20 2.47 -17.37
C GLU A 192 1.10 2.54 -16.28
N ASP A 193 0.10 1.65 -16.32
CA ASP A 193 -0.93 1.49 -15.29
C ASP A 193 -0.40 0.58 -14.17
N ILE A 194 0.35 1.18 -13.25
CA ILE A 194 1.00 0.43 -12.15
C ILE A 194 -0.04 -0.16 -11.21
N GLN A 195 -1.11 0.58 -10.89
CA GLN A 195 -2.17 0.08 -10.02
C GLN A 195 -2.88 -1.10 -10.67
N GLY A 196 -3.28 -0.99 -11.93
CA GLY A 196 -3.87 -2.10 -12.67
C GLY A 196 -2.95 -3.31 -12.79
N ALA A 197 -1.64 -3.09 -12.97
CA ALA A 197 -0.66 -4.17 -12.98
C ALA A 197 -0.62 -4.94 -11.65
N MET A 198 -0.67 -4.23 -10.52
CA MET A 198 -0.69 -4.84 -9.19
C MET A 198 -2.04 -5.53 -8.90
N ASP A 199 -3.16 -4.95 -9.32
CA ASP A 199 -4.48 -5.56 -9.14
C ASP A 199 -4.60 -6.88 -9.92
N TYR A 200 -4.09 -6.94 -11.15
CA TYR A 200 -4.03 -8.18 -11.92
C TYR A 200 -2.97 -9.15 -11.41
N PHE A 201 -1.87 -8.67 -10.84
CA PHE A 201 -0.94 -9.54 -10.13
C PHE A 201 -1.62 -10.22 -8.94
N GLN A 202 -2.40 -9.49 -8.14
CA GLN A 202 -3.16 -10.08 -7.03
C GLN A 202 -4.10 -11.19 -7.53
N GLN A 203 -4.78 -10.98 -8.65
CA GLN A 203 -5.61 -12.02 -9.27
C GLN A 203 -4.77 -13.22 -9.77
N THR A 204 -3.55 -12.98 -10.26
CA THR A 204 -2.61 -14.06 -10.63
C THR A 204 -2.20 -14.87 -9.43
N TYR A 205 -1.93 -14.20 -8.31
CA TYR A 205 -1.59 -14.81 -7.02
C TYR A 205 -2.73 -15.70 -6.50
N ASP A 206 -3.95 -15.18 -6.46
CA ASP A 206 -5.13 -15.93 -6.01
C ASP A 206 -5.40 -17.14 -6.92
N ALA A 207 -5.32 -16.94 -8.24
CA ALA A 207 -5.48 -18.02 -9.22
C ALA A 207 -4.41 -19.12 -9.05
N PHE A 208 -3.17 -18.75 -8.72
CA PHE A 208 -2.11 -19.72 -8.44
C PHE A 208 -2.44 -20.62 -7.25
N TYR A 209 -2.96 -20.09 -6.16
CA TYR A 209 -3.30 -20.89 -4.98
C TYR A 209 -4.48 -21.83 -5.23
N VAL A 210 -5.46 -21.38 -6.03
CA VAL A 210 -6.56 -22.24 -6.47
C VAL A 210 -6.04 -23.36 -7.38
N TYR A 211 -5.19 -23.04 -8.34
CA TYR A 211 -4.53 -24.01 -9.22
C TYR A 211 -3.70 -25.02 -8.42
N LYS A 212 -2.88 -24.59 -7.47
CA LYS A 212 -2.09 -25.47 -6.61
C LYS A 212 -2.97 -26.51 -5.91
N LYS A 213 -4.13 -26.07 -5.38
CA LYS A 213 -5.10 -26.97 -4.73
C LYS A 213 -5.71 -27.95 -5.73
N ALA A 214 -6.08 -27.51 -6.93
CA ALA A 214 -6.61 -28.35 -8.00
C ALA A 214 -5.60 -29.42 -8.41
N VAL A 215 -4.32 -29.08 -8.58
CA VAL A 215 -3.26 -30.02 -8.91
C VAL A 215 -3.06 -31.06 -7.79
N VAL A 216 -3.11 -30.66 -6.52
CA VAL A 216 -3.05 -31.59 -5.37
C VAL A 216 -4.21 -32.58 -5.40
N ASN A 217 -5.41 -32.13 -5.75
CA ASN A 217 -6.58 -33.03 -5.90
C ASN A 217 -6.39 -34.00 -7.07
N LEU A 218 -5.88 -33.52 -8.20
CA LEU A 218 -5.56 -34.36 -9.36
C LEU A 218 -4.49 -35.42 -9.01
N LYS A 219 -3.43 -35.07 -8.24
CA LYS A 219 -2.44 -36.03 -7.74
C LYS A 219 -3.09 -37.16 -6.95
N LYS A 220 -4.06 -36.84 -6.09
CA LYS A 220 -4.81 -37.85 -5.32
C LYS A 220 -5.64 -38.79 -6.23
N LEU A 221 -6.21 -38.24 -7.32
CA LEU A 221 -6.92 -39.05 -8.30
C LEU A 221 -5.96 -39.97 -9.02
N LEU A 222 -4.82 -39.48 -9.52
CA LEU A 222 -3.81 -40.30 -10.21
C LEU A 222 -3.29 -41.44 -9.33
N ALA A 223 -3.03 -41.14 -8.04
CA ALA A 223 -2.61 -42.17 -7.08
C ALA A 223 -3.68 -43.28 -6.90
N ARG A 224 -4.97 -42.90 -6.88
CA ARG A 224 -6.09 -43.88 -6.79
C ARG A 224 -6.22 -44.72 -8.05
N LEU A 225 -5.88 -44.19 -9.22
CA LEU A 225 -5.94 -44.90 -10.49
C LEU A 225 -4.69 -45.75 -10.76
N GLY A 226 -3.68 -45.70 -9.89
CA GLY A 226 -2.40 -46.38 -10.10
C GLY A 226 -1.54 -45.81 -11.20
N GLU A 227 -1.87 -44.56 -11.65
CA GLU A 227 -1.16 -43.83 -12.68
C GLU A 227 0.09 -43.14 -12.08
N THR A 228 1.05 -43.97 -11.65
CA THR A 228 2.33 -43.51 -11.09
C THR A 228 3.47 -43.61 -12.11
N ASP A 229 3.18 -44.07 -13.31
CA ASP A 229 4.19 -44.42 -14.30
C ASP A 229 5.04 -43.22 -14.77
N LYS A 230 6.30 -43.55 -15.10
CA LYS A 230 7.31 -42.63 -15.64
C LYS A 230 6.80 -41.98 -16.92
N THR A 231 6.65 -40.67 -16.90
CA THR A 231 6.29 -39.93 -18.12
C THR A 231 7.54 -39.34 -18.72
N ASN A 232 7.95 -39.81 -19.88
CA ASN A 232 8.89 -39.08 -20.75
C ASN A 232 8.15 -37.88 -21.33
N ILE A 233 8.44 -36.68 -20.84
CA ILE A 233 7.97 -35.40 -21.40
C ILE A 233 9.09 -34.75 -22.19
#